data_9046e849f2086a56d9a3244d3d2ec49f
#
_entry.id   9046e849f2086a56d9a3244d3d2ec49f
#
_cell.length_a   1.000
_cell.length_b   1.000
_cell.length_c   1.000
_cell.angle_alpha   90.00
_cell.angle_beta   90.00
_cell.angle_gamma   90.00
#
_symmetry.space_group_name_H-M   'P 1'
#
loop_
_entity.id
_entity.type
_entity.pdbx_description
1 polymer ?
#
loop_
_entity_poly.entity_id
_entity_poly.type
_entity_poly.pdbx_seq_one_letter_code
_entity_poly.pdbx_strand_id
1 'polypeptide(L)'
;NKKTLSKWETLSYDGEVYFTPDPAKGQKEGKNKIELGDTAIYFSVQKCGLQPGTLEMKKYLANFKYVYMPYEMHDIEGHPVLVKHLDPTRPDKNTQAGAREWIRMRLGETYLIAAEAAGRKGDYELAAKYINVVRKRAAWATGEVKAPQYWKEEGGEMGNVESTYDLIKVTPDDLKTDFITFILDERGRELLGEIYRWEDLVRCGVLYDWVMKFNKEAKAAGTMKPFHKLRPIPQNHIDRLKPAGKIEEEQNEGYY
;
A
#
# COMPACT_ATOMS: atom_id res chain seq x y z
N ASN A 1 -1.63 19.58 5.47
CA ASN A 1 -2.83 20.38 5.64
C ASN A 1 -3.90 19.93 4.65
N LYS A 2 -5.05 19.40 5.17
CA LYS A 2 -6.15 18.85 4.35
C LYS A 2 -6.67 19.83 3.29
N LYS A 3 -6.68 21.12 3.55
CA LYS A 3 -7.11 22.15 2.59
C LYS A 3 -6.11 22.32 1.43
N THR A 4 -4.83 22.15 1.69
CA THR A 4 -3.80 22.25 0.66
C THR A 4 -3.85 21.01 -0.23
N LEU A 5 -4.02 19.82 0.35
CA LEU A 5 -4.20 18.58 -0.41
C LEU A 5 -5.44 18.62 -1.30
N SER A 6 -6.55 19.17 -0.80
CA SER A 6 -7.77 19.31 -1.60
C SER A 6 -7.68 20.36 -2.70
N LYS A 7 -6.70 21.25 -2.63
CA LYS A 7 -6.40 22.23 -3.69
C LYS A 7 -5.28 21.76 -4.62
N TRP A 8 -4.67 20.62 -4.36
CA TRP A 8 -3.68 20.01 -5.24
C TRP A 8 -4.22 19.81 -6.66
N GLU A 9 -5.46 19.39 -6.77
CA GLU A 9 -6.18 19.30 -8.05
C GLU A 9 -6.27 20.66 -8.76
N THR A 10 -6.32 21.76 -8.00
CA THR A 10 -6.35 23.13 -8.52
C THR A 10 -4.96 23.66 -8.87
N LEU A 11 -3.86 23.04 -8.46
CA LEU A 11 -2.52 23.37 -8.96
C LEU A 11 -2.35 23.10 -10.45
N SER A 12 -3.20 22.26 -11.03
CA SER A 12 -3.27 22.02 -12.46
C SER A 12 -4.02 23.11 -13.23
N TYR A 13 -4.65 24.09 -12.55
CA TYR A 13 -5.43 25.18 -13.13
C TYR A 13 -4.83 26.50 -12.68
N ASP A 14 -4.04 27.17 -13.47
CA ASP A 14 -3.65 28.57 -13.39
C ASP A 14 -3.88 29.29 -12.04
N GLY A 15 -3.44 28.74 -10.94
CA GLY A 15 -3.78 29.30 -9.65
C GLY A 15 -2.62 29.29 -8.66
N GLU A 16 -2.36 30.43 -8.06
CA GLU A 16 -1.55 30.48 -6.86
C GLU A 16 -2.29 29.74 -5.73
N VAL A 17 -1.70 28.68 -5.22
CA VAL A 17 -2.21 28.01 -4.03
C VAL A 17 -1.57 28.64 -2.81
N TYR A 18 -2.34 29.42 -2.11
CA TYR A 18 -1.93 29.96 -0.81
C TYR A 18 -2.21 28.93 0.28
N PHE A 19 -1.18 28.61 1.00
CA PHE A 19 -1.32 27.97 2.29
C PHE A 19 -1.88 29.02 3.24
N THR A 20 -3.13 28.89 3.67
CA THR A 20 -3.68 29.78 4.69
C THR A 20 -2.93 29.47 5.98
N PRO A 21 -2.09 30.39 6.49
CA PRO A 21 -1.37 30.16 7.72
C PRO A 21 -2.37 30.01 8.88
N ASP A 22 -2.04 29.14 9.80
CA ASP A 22 -2.76 29.03 11.06
C ASP A 22 -2.03 29.88 12.11
N PRO A 23 -2.54 31.06 12.46
CA PRO A 23 -1.89 31.95 13.41
C PRO A 23 -1.70 31.31 14.79
N ALA A 24 -2.59 30.38 15.17
CA ALA A 24 -2.49 29.64 16.43
C ALA A 24 -1.26 28.73 16.48
N LYS A 25 -0.70 28.38 15.31
CA LYS A 25 0.52 27.57 15.18
C LYS A 25 1.77 28.40 14.89
N GLY A 26 1.68 29.74 15.01
CA GLY A 26 2.80 30.63 14.77
C GLY A 26 3.26 30.72 13.30
N GLN A 27 2.43 30.30 12.37
CA GLN A 27 2.72 30.39 10.93
C GLN A 27 2.50 31.83 10.47
N LYS A 28 3.49 32.38 9.76
CA LYS A 28 3.42 33.75 9.24
C LYS A 28 2.93 33.75 7.80
N GLU A 29 2.12 34.74 7.48
CA GLU A 29 1.65 35.00 6.11
C GLU A 29 2.82 35.12 5.12
N GLY A 30 2.70 34.50 3.95
CA GLY A 30 3.70 34.57 2.88
C GLY A 30 4.82 33.53 2.94
N LYS A 31 4.96 32.76 4.01
CA LYS A 31 6.03 31.74 4.11
C LYS A 31 5.75 30.44 3.37
N ASN A 32 4.51 30.23 2.94
CA ASN A 32 4.03 28.96 2.39
C ASN A 32 3.32 29.13 1.05
N LYS A 33 3.74 30.10 0.25
CA LYS A 33 3.25 30.26 -1.11
C LYS A 33 3.79 29.08 -1.96
N ILE A 34 2.89 28.34 -2.56
CA ILE A 34 3.20 27.27 -3.50
C ILE A 34 2.69 27.73 -4.87
N GLU A 35 3.57 27.78 -5.84
CA GLU A 35 3.26 28.16 -7.21
C GLU A 35 3.03 26.93 -8.10
N LEU A 36 2.46 27.13 -9.26
CA LEU A 36 2.30 26.06 -10.25
C LEU A 36 3.67 25.48 -10.62
N GLY A 37 3.82 24.17 -10.45
CA GLY A 37 5.09 23.47 -10.66
C GLY A 37 5.93 23.27 -9.40
N ASP A 38 5.60 23.94 -8.30
CA ASP A 38 6.27 23.68 -7.02
C ASP A 38 5.89 22.35 -6.42
N THR A 39 6.83 21.74 -5.71
CA THR A 39 6.55 20.60 -4.87
C THR A 39 5.72 21.02 -3.66
N ALA A 40 4.50 20.50 -3.53
CA ALA A 40 3.63 20.75 -2.39
C ALA A 40 3.85 19.73 -1.26
N ILE A 41 4.00 18.45 -1.62
CA ILE A 41 4.25 17.36 -0.69
C ILE A 41 5.29 16.44 -1.30
N TYR A 42 6.22 15.96 -0.48
CA TYR A 42 7.20 14.95 -0.88
C TYR A 42 7.25 13.82 0.14
N PHE A 43 6.95 12.60 -0.30
CA PHE A 43 7.11 11.38 0.48
C PHE A 43 8.45 10.75 0.17
N SER A 44 9.38 10.82 1.12
CA SER A 44 10.71 10.26 0.92
C SER A 44 10.72 8.75 1.15
N VAL A 45 11.35 8.02 0.24
CA VAL A 45 11.67 6.60 0.43
C VAL A 45 12.95 6.41 1.23
N GLN A 46 13.71 7.48 1.44
CA GLN A 46 14.97 7.45 2.18
C GLN A 46 14.73 7.79 3.66
N LYS A 47 15.46 7.10 4.52
CA LYS A 47 15.48 7.40 5.96
C LYS A 47 16.32 8.64 6.22
N CYS A 48 15.81 9.54 7.06
CA CYS A 48 16.59 10.68 7.55
C CYS A 48 17.36 10.37 8.85
N GLY A 49 17.08 9.23 9.50
CA GLY A 49 17.74 8.80 10.74
C GLY A 49 17.27 9.50 12.01
N LEU A 50 16.23 10.35 11.90
CA LEU A 50 15.68 11.10 13.04
C LEU A 50 14.42 10.44 13.59
N GLN A 51 14.20 10.54 14.90
CA GLN A 51 13.01 10.00 15.54
C GLN A 51 11.80 10.93 15.35
N PRO A 52 10.62 10.42 14.91
CA PRO A 52 9.39 11.19 14.84
C PRO A 52 9.04 11.86 16.17
N GLY A 53 8.52 13.09 16.09
CA GLY A 53 8.08 13.86 17.27
C GLY A 53 9.20 14.58 18.03
N THR A 54 10.47 14.33 17.77
CA THR A 54 11.60 15.00 18.40
C THR A 54 11.80 16.45 17.94
N LEU A 55 12.50 17.23 18.74
CA LEU A 55 12.86 18.60 18.37
C LEU A 55 13.79 18.64 17.14
N GLU A 56 14.68 17.63 17.02
CA GLU A 56 15.58 17.48 15.88
C GLU A 56 14.80 17.24 14.59
N MET A 57 13.82 16.32 14.62
CA MET A 57 12.92 16.10 13.47
C MET A 57 12.17 17.39 13.10
N LYS A 58 11.62 18.12 14.07
CA LYS A 58 10.94 19.39 13.81
C LYS A 58 11.84 20.42 13.15
N LYS A 59 13.10 20.57 13.62
CA LYS A 59 14.09 21.45 13.02
C LYS A 59 14.45 21.02 11.60
N TYR A 60 14.60 19.72 11.37
CA TYR A 60 14.87 19.15 10.05
C TYR A 60 13.72 19.47 9.06
N LEU A 61 12.48 19.22 9.46
CA LEU A 61 11.31 19.50 8.63
C LEU A 61 11.12 20.99 8.32
N ALA A 62 11.54 21.87 9.22
CA ALA A 62 11.45 23.32 9.03
C ALA A 62 12.36 23.87 7.92
N ASN A 63 13.30 23.09 7.41
CA ASN A 63 14.17 23.48 6.28
C ASN A 63 13.45 23.38 4.92
N PHE A 64 12.31 22.69 4.85
CA PHE A 64 11.57 22.50 3.60
C PHE A 64 10.46 23.55 3.45
N LYS A 65 10.28 24.07 2.23
CA LYS A 65 9.18 24.99 1.88
C LYS A 65 7.84 24.25 1.69
N TYR A 66 7.89 22.94 1.55
CA TYR A 66 6.77 22.05 1.29
C TYR A 66 6.62 21.03 2.42
N VAL A 67 5.55 20.28 2.42
CA VAL A 67 5.35 19.18 3.38
C VAL A 67 6.31 18.04 3.00
N TYR A 68 7.38 17.91 3.76
CA TYR A 68 8.31 16.79 3.63
C TYR A 68 7.91 15.69 4.61
N MET A 69 7.66 14.50 4.07
CA MET A 69 7.29 13.31 4.84
C MET A 69 8.45 12.30 4.75
N PRO A 70 9.37 12.27 5.71
CA PRO A 70 10.45 11.29 5.72
C PRO A 70 9.90 9.89 6.00
N TYR A 71 10.67 8.87 5.60
CA TYR A 71 10.28 7.47 5.74
C TYR A 71 9.86 7.09 7.17
N GLU A 72 10.53 7.63 8.18
CA GLU A 72 10.24 7.38 9.60
C GLU A 72 8.86 7.89 10.06
N MET A 73 8.29 8.82 9.31
CA MET A 73 6.96 9.39 9.57
C MET A 73 5.86 8.75 8.71
N HIS A 74 6.18 7.76 7.89
CA HIS A 74 5.17 7.00 7.17
C HIS A 74 4.44 6.08 8.16
N ASP A 75 3.22 6.39 8.43
CA ASP A 75 2.32 5.68 9.33
C ASP A 75 0.90 5.60 8.73
N ILE A 76 -0.08 5.23 9.54
CA ILE A 76 -1.48 5.10 9.11
C ILE A 76 -2.06 6.44 8.61
N GLU A 77 -1.59 7.57 9.15
CA GLU A 77 -2.08 8.90 8.79
C GLU A 77 -1.22 9.60 7.74
N GLY A 78 0.08 9.26 7.68
CA GLY A 78 1.08 9.90 6.83
C GLY A 78 1.68 8.95 5.80
N HIS A 79 0.90 8.49 4.82
CA HIS A 79 1.37 7.65 3.73
C HIS A 79 0.79 8.08 2.37
N PRO A 80 1.45 7.71 1.25
CA PRO A 80 0.89 7.92 -0.07
C PRO A 80 -0.47 7.23 -0.22
N VAL A 81 -1.45 7.95 -0.75
CA VAL A 81 -2.79 7.42 -0.97
C VAL A 81 -2.78 6.46 -2.16
N LEU A 82 -3.40 5.30 -1.96
CA LEU A 82 -3.59 4.35 -3.03
C LEU A 82 -4.72 4.81 -3.96
N VAL A 83 -4.39 5.23 -5.18
CA VAL A 83 -5.37 5.75 -6.16
C VAL A 83 -6.14 4.66 -6.88
N LYS A 84 -5.76 3.40 -6.76
CA LYS A 84 -6.35 2.25 -7.45
C LYS A 84 -7.88 2.16 -7.31
N HIS A 85 -8.40 2.57 -6.17
CA HIS A 85 -9.84 2.51 -5.83
C HIS A 85 -10.50 3.89 -5.75
N LEU A 86 -9.81 4.95 -6.14
CA LEU A 86 -10.43 6.27 -6.20
C LEU A 86 -11.51 6.30 -7.29
N ASP A 87 -12.65 6.85 -6.93
CA ASP A 87 -13.73 7.13 -7.86
C ASP A 87 -13.74 8.63 -8.19
N PRO A 88 -13.25 9.04 -9.38
CA PRO A 88 -13.21 10.44 -9.77
C PRO A 88 -14.60 11.01 -10.07
N THR A 89 -15.63 10.18 -10.18
CA THR A 89 -17.00 10.60 -10.48
C THR A 89 -17.81 10.98 -9.25
N ARG A 90 -17.24 10.85 -8.05
CA ARG A 90 -17.92 11.28 -6.82
C ARG A 90 -18.19 12.78 -6.83
N PRO A 91 -19.36 13.22 -6.33
CA PRO A 91 -19.76 14.65 -6.33
C PRO A 91 -18.76 15.55 -5.58
N ASP A 92 -18.17 15.02 -4.52
CA ASP A 92 -17.16 15.69 -3.71
C ASP A 92 -16.26 14.67 -2.98
N LYS A 93 -15.15 15.17 -2.42
CA LYS A 93 -14.15 14.35 -1.71
C LYS A 93 -14.64 13.72 -0.39
N ASN A 94 -15.69 14.24 0.19
CA ASN A 94 -16.23 13.77 1.47
C ASN A 94 -17.32 12.70 1.26
N THR A 95 -17.83 12.59 0.04
CA THR A 95 -18.81 11.55 -0.32
C THR A 95 -18.12 10.19 -0.26
N GLN A 96 -18.55 9.34 0.68
CA GLN A 96 -17.98 8.00 0.85
C GLN A 96 -18.52 7.00 -0.18
N ALA A 97 -19.78 7.19 -0.61
CA ALA A 97 -20.40 6.36 -1.63
C ALA A 97 -19.83 6.70 -3.00
N GLY A 98 -19.43 5.70 -3.75
CA GLY A 98 -19.00 5.80 -5.14
C GLY A 98 -19.81 4.90 -6.04
N ALA A 99 -19.86 5.21 -7.33
CA ALA A 99 -20.52 4.41 -8.36
C ALA A 99 -19.52 3.52 -9.13
N ARG A 100 -18.24 3.58 -8.80
CA ARG A 100 -17.22 2.78 -9.47
C ARG A 100 -17.39 1.30 -9.14
N GLU A 101 -17.27 0.47 -10.16
CA GLU A 101 -17.30 -0.98 -10.01
C GLU A 101 -16.13 -1.48 -9.14
N TRP A 102 -16.42 -2.47 -8.31
CA TRP A 102 -15.39 -3.13 -7.49
C TRP A 102 -14.83 -4.34 -8.23
N ILE A 103 -13.52 -4.35 -8.41
CA ILE A 103 -12.82 -5.47 -9.03
C ILE A 103 -12.73 -6.61 -8.01
N ARG A 104 -13.42 -7.72 -8.29
CA ARG A 104 -13.40 -8.93 -7.46
C ARG A 104 -12.22 -9.84 -7.79
N MET A 105 -11.86 -9.92 -9.04
CA MET A 105 -10.75 -10.72 -9.57
C MET A 105 -10.28 -10.13 -10.89
N ARG A 106 -9.00 -10.18 -11.16
CA ARG A 106 -8.43 -9.67 -12.40
C ARG A 106 -7.31 -10.56 -12.92
N LEU A 107 -6.99 -10.41 -14.20
CA LEU A 107 -6.05 -11.28 -14.91
C LEU A 107 -4.66 -11.35 -14.25
N GLY A 108 -4.18 -10.26 -13.65
CA GLY A 108 -2.91 -10.27 -12.89
C GLY A 108 -2.93 -11.27 -11.74
N GLU A 109 -4.04 -11.35 -11.00
CA GLU A 109 -4.20 -12.35 -9.96
C GLU A 109 -4.22 -13.78 -10.53
N THR A 110 -4.92 -14.01 -11.64
CA THR A 110 -4.99 -15.31 -12.30
C THR A 110 -3.59 -15.80 -12.69
N TYR A 111 -2.75 -14.93 -13.25
CA TYR A 111 -1.37 -15.28 -13.56
C TYR A 111 -0.56 -15.64 -12.32
N LEU A 112 -0.75 -14.91 -11.21
CA LEU A 112 -0.03 -15.20 -9.97
C LEU A 112 -0.52 -16.48 -9.28
N ILE A 113 -1.80 -16.83 -9.39
CA ILE A 113 -2.33 -18.14 -8.96
C ILE A 113 -1.70 -19.26 -9.79
N ALA A 114 -1.65 -19.09 -11.11
CA ALA A 114 -1.03 -20.09 -12.00
C ALA A 114 0.48 -20.23 -11.72
N ALA A 115 1.17 -19.13 -11.48
CA ALA A 115 2.57 -19.12 -11.08
C ALA A 115 2.80 -19.87 -9.77
N GLU A 116 1.95 -19.62 -8.77
CA GLU A 116 2.04 -20.31 -7.48
C GLU A 116 1.79 -21.82 -7.63
N ALA A 117 0.78 -22.19 -8.40
CA ALA A 117 0.49 -23.60 -8.66
C ALA A 117 1.66 -24.33 -9.36
N ALA A 118 2.31 -23.69 -10.34
CA ALA A 118 3.48 -24.21 -11.02
C ALA A 118 4.68 -24.36 -10.06
N GLY A 119 4.99 -23.29 -9.31
CA GLY A 119 6.12 -23.31 -8.39
C GLY A 119 5.96 -24.29 -7.23
N ARG A 120 4.74 -24.48 -6.71
CA ARG A 120 4.46 -25.51 -5.70
C ARG A 120 4.65 -26.94 -6.22
N LYS A 121 4.59 -27.15 -7.54
CA LYS A 121 4.95 -28.41 -8.20
C LYS A 121 6.43 -28.52 -8.52
N GLY A 122 7.23 -27.49 -8.25
CA GLY A 122 8.64 -27.44 -8.60
C GLY A 122 8.91 -27.01 -10.06
N ASP A 123 7.89 -26.66 -10.83
CA ASP A 123 8.03 -26.14 -12.19
C ASP A 123 8.31 -24.64 -12.15
N TYR A 124 9.54 -24.28 -11.80
CA TYR A 124 9.96 -22.89 -11.69
C TYR A 124 10.10 -22.19 -13.05
N GLU A 125 10.29 -22.94 -14.14
CA GLU A 125 10.28 -22.38 -15.50
C GLU A 125 8.89 -21.79 -15.82
N LEU A 126 7.86 -22.57 -15.61
CA LEU A 126 6.48 -22.14 -15.86
C LEU A 126 6.05 -21.06 -14.87
N ALA A 127 6.47 -21.15 -13.60
CA ALA A 127 6.19 -20.13 -12.59
C ALA A 127 6.82 -18.78 -13.00
N ALA A 128 8.10 -18.76 -13.36
CA ALA A 128 8.77 -17.55 -13.83
C ALA A 128 8.11 -16.96 -15.09
N LYS A 129 7.70 -17.82 -16.04
CA LYS A 129 6.97 -17.39 -17.22
C LYS A 129 5.69 -16.61 -16.87
N TYR A 130 4.88 -17.12 -15.94
CA TYR A 130 3.64 -16.46 -15.53
C TYR A 130 3.90 -15.17 -14.75
N ILE A 131 4.86 -15.15 -13.83
CA ILE A 131 5.26 -13.93 -13.11
C ILE A 131 5.73 -12.86 -14.10
N ASN A 132 6.51 -13.24 -15.08
CA ASN A 132 7.06 -12.33 -16.07
C ASN A 132 6.01 -11.70 -16.99
N VAL A 133 4.85 -12.30 -17.18
CA VAL A 133 3.72 -11.64 -17.86
C VAL A 133 3.27 -10.41 -17.07
N VAL A 134 3.14 -10.54 -15.75
CA VAL A 134 2.74 -9.44 -14.87
C VAL A 134 3.82 -8.37 -14.82
N ARG A 135 5.06 -8.75 -14.62
CA ARG A 135 6.21 -7.83 -14.56
C ARG A 135 6.44 -7.10 -15.86
N LYS A 136 6.31 -7.77 -17.01
CA LYS A 136 6.45 -7.13 -18.33
C LYS A 136 5.42 -6.02 -18.54
N ARG A 137 4.18 -6.25 -18.10
CA ARG A 137 3.14 -5.20 -18.16
C ARG A 137 3.46 -4.01 -17.24
N ALA A 138 4.01 -4.26 -16.05
CA ALA A 138 4.32 -3.24 -15.07
C ALA A 138 5.65 -2.53 -15.29
N ALA A 139 6.53 -3.11 -16.12
CA ALA A 139 7.86 -2.58 -16.40
C ALA A 139 7.80 -1.24 -17.12
N TRP A 140 8.79 -0.39 -16.84
CA TRP A 140 9.01 0.82 -17.63
C TRP A 140 9.35 0.46 -19.09
N ALA A 141 8.64 1.05 -20.02
CA ALA A 141 8.91 0.93 -21.45
C ALA A 141 9.58 2.23 -21.95
N THR A 142 10.76 2.10 -22.56
CA THR A 142 11.44 3.23 -23.16
C THR A 142 10.56 3.87 -24.23
N GLY A 143 10.36 5.19 -24.16
CA GLY A 143 9.51 5.92 -25.08
C GLY A 143 8.00 5.83 -24.77
N GLU A 144 7.61 5.25 -23.63
CA GLU A 144 6.23 5.31 -23.19
C GLU A 144 5.80 6.76 -22.93
N VAL A 145 4.77 7.20 -23.64
CA VAL A 145 4.19 8.52 -23.46
C VAL A 145 2.99 8.38 -22.53
N LYS A 146 3.15 8.74 -21.28
CA LYS A 146 2.02 8.89 -20.35
C LYS A 146 1.30 10.20 -20.60
N ALA A 147 -0.02 10.22 -20.35
CA ALA A 147 -0.76 11.48 -20.37
C ALA A 147 -0.15 12.48 -19.38
N PRO A 148 -0.07 13.80 -19.73
CA PRO A 148 0.60 14.80 -18.89
C PRO A 148 0.13 14.86 -17.45
N GLN A 149 -1.14 14.54 -17.19
CA GLN A 149 -1.70 14.46 -15.83
C GLN A 149 -1.01 13.40 -14.98
N TYR A 150 -0.69 12.23 -15.53
CA TYR A 150 -0.03 11.15 -14.79
C TYR A 150 1.42 11.51 -14.43
N TRP A 151 2.12 12.22 -15.32
CA TRP A 151 3.47 12.70 -15.02
C TRP A 151 3.49 13.66 -13.83
N LYS A 152 2.50 14.55 -13.74
CA LYS A 152 2.38 15.50 -12.63
C LYS A 152 1.98 14.84 -11.32
N GLU A 153 1.06 13.88 -11.39
CA GLU A 153 0.54 13.16 -10.22
C GLU A 153 1.54 12.14 -9.67
N GLU A 154 2.32 11.52 -10.54
CA GLU A 154 3.30 10.49 -10.17
C GLU A 154 4.69 11.05 -9.83
N GLY A 155 4.85 12.36 -9.69
CA GLY A 155 6.12 12.98 -9.30
C GLY A 155 7.06 13.33 -10.45
N GLY A 156 6.54 13.48 -11.67
CA GLY A 156 7.28 13.99 -12.81
C GLY A 156 8.03 12.95 -13.63
N GLU A 157 9.05 13.37 -14.32
CA GLU A 157 9.88 12.54 -15.19
C GLU A 157 10.59 11.45 -14.36
N MET A 158 9.97 10.30 -14.28
CA MET A 158 10.61 9.12 -13.75
C MET A 158 11.47 8.49 -14.86
N GLY A 159 12.64 9.00 -15.04
CA GLY A 159 13.68 8.32 -15.81
C GLY A 159 14.17 7.07 -15.08
N ASN A 160 13.25 6.24 -14.61
CA ASN A 160 13.58 5.09 -13.81
C ASN A 160 13.93 3.90 -14.71
N VAL A 161 15.15 3.93 -15.22
CA VAL A 161 15.73 2.82 -15.97
C VAL A 161 15.86 1.51 -15.15
N GLU A 162 15.77 1.62 -13.83
CA GLU A 162 15.88 0.46 -12.92
C GLU A 162 14.63 -0.42 -12.91
N SER A 163 13.54 0.00 -13.53
CA SER A 163 12.30 -0.77 -13.64
C SER A 163 12.03 -1.31 -15.05
N THR A 164 12.99 -1.28 -15.96
CA THR A 164 12.84 -1.91 -17.28
C THR A 164 12.62 -3.41 -17.14
N TYR A 165 11.93 -4.01 -18.11
CA TYR A 165 11.63 -5.46 -18.06
C TYR A 165 12.90 -6.31 -17.91
N ASP A 166 13.97 -5.96 -18.59
CA ASP A 166 15.23 -6.72 -18.50
C ASP A 166 15.86 -6.71 -17.11
N LEU A 167 15.63 -5.65 -16.33
CA LEU A 167 16.13 -5.53 -14.97
C LEU A 167 15.22 -6.20 -13.93
N ILE A 168 13.92 -6.27 -14.20
CA ILE A 168 12.95 -6.81 -13.24
C ILE A 168 12.44 -8.22 -13.56
N LYS A 169 12.78 -8.79 -14.72
CA LYS A 169 12.37 -10.15 -15.07
C LYS A 169 12.94 -11.18 -14.08
N VAL A 170 12.14 -12.20 -13.82
CA VAL A 170 12.47 -13.30 -12.90
C VAL A 170 13.00 -14.47 -13.69
N THR A 171 14.05 -15.10 -13.18
CA THR A 171 14.57 -16.37 -13.66
C THR A 171 14.07 -17.53 -12.80
N PRO A 172 14.09 -18.78 -13.28
CA PRO A 172 13.75 -19.94 -12.46
C PRO A 172 14.63 -20.07 -11.20
N ASP A 173 15.88 -19.63 -11.27
CA ASP A 173 16.82 -19.70 -10.15
C ASP A 173 16.44 -18.74 -9.01
N ASP A 174 15.88 -17.59 -9.33
CA ASP A 174 15.37 -16.64 -8.33
C ASP A 174 14.26 -17.24 -7.45
N LEU A 175 13.56 -18.26 -7.97
CA LEU A 175 12.41 -18.88 -7.32
C LEU A 175 12.77 -20.09 -6.44
N LYS A 176 13.96 -20.67 -6.60
CA LYS A 176 14.31 -21.95 -5.97
C LYS A 176 14.59 -21.86 -4.48
N THR A 177 15.05 -20.70 -3.98
CA THR A 177 15.52 -20.58 -2.60
C THR A 177 14.36 -20.54 -1.61
N ASP A 178 13.36 -19.68 -1.86
CA ASP A 178 12.17 -19.53 -1.00
C ASP A 178 11.00 -19.08 -1.89
N PHE A 179 10.41 -20.02 -2.57
CA PHE A 179 9.33 -19.75 -3.52
C PHE A 179 8.10 -19.13 -2.86
N ILE A 180 7.76 -19.58 -1.65
CA ILE A 180 6.54 -19.09 -0.95
C ILE A 180 6.70 -17.62 -0.56
N THR A 181 7.83 -17.24 -0.02
CA THR A 181 8.11 -15.83 0.26
C THR A 181 8.11 -15.02 -1.02
N PHE A 182 8.75 -15.50 -2.07
CA PHE A 182 8.82 -14.81 -3.34
C PHE A 182 7.43 -14.52 -3.93
N ILE A 183 6.59 -15.56 -4.05
CA ILE A 183 5.25 -15.39 -4.64
C ILE A 183 4.33 -14.53 -3.77
N LEU A 184 4.44 -14.60 -2.45
CA LEU A 184 3.71 -13.74 -1.54
C LEU A 184 4.13 -12.26 -1.68
N ASP A 185 5.41 -11.99 -1.89
CA ASP A 185 5.90 -10.64 -2.16
C ASP A 185 5.42 -10.12 -3.51
N GLU A 186 5.42 -10.98 -4.54
CA GLU A 186 4.91 -10.62 -5.86
C GLU A 186 3.40 -10.31 -5.82
N ARG A 187 2.62 -11.15 -5.14
CA ARG A 187 1.20 -10.91 -4.90
C ARG A 187 0.99 -9.62 -4.09
N GLY A 188 1.83 -9.37 -3.10
CA GLY A 188 1.78 -8.13 -2.31
C GLY A 188 1.99 -6.88 -3.15
N ARG A 189 2.93 -6.89 -4.11
CA ARG A 189 3.17 -5.78 -5.04
C ARG A 189 2.01 -5.58 -6.02
N GLU A 190 1.56 -6.65 -6.64
CA GLU A 190 0.53 -6.59 -7.68
C GLU A 190 -0.86 -6.28 -7.13
N LEU A 191 -1.22 -6.90 -6.00
CA LEU A 191 -2.57 -6.86 -5.43
C LEU A 191 -2.69 -5.91 -4.23
N LEU A 192 -1.74 -4.98 -4.06
CA LEU A 192 -1.79 -3.99 -3.00
C LEU A 192 -3.15 -3.27 -2.97
N GLY A 193 -3.81 -3.27 -1.81
CA GLY A 193 -5.11 -2.64 -1.60
C GLY A 193 -6.32 -3.45 -2.10
N GLU A 194 -6.12 -4.65 -2.67
CA GLU A 194 -7.20 -5.50 -3.17
C GLU A 194 -7.72 -6.52 -2.14
N ILE A 195 -7.36 -6.36 -0.86
CA ILE A 195 -7.88 -7.10 0.31
C ILE A 195 -7.39 -8.56 0.45
N TYR A 196 -6.65 -9.11 -0.51
CA TYR A 196 -6.24 -10.54 -0.51
C TYR A 196 -5.13 -10.90 0.49
N ARG A 197 -4.48 -9.92 1.11
CA ARG A 197 -3.24 -10.17 1.87
C ARG A 197 -3.45 -11.09 3.07
N TRP A 198 -4.56 -10.94 3.79
CA TRP A 198 -4.86 -11.77 4.95
C TRP A 198 -5.04 -13.24 4.54
N GLU A 199 -5.86 -13.49 3.53
CA GLU A 199 -6.12 -14.82 3.01
C GLU A 199 -4.86 -15.49 2.48
N ASP A 200 -4.02 -14.75 1.76
CA ASP A 200 -2.75 -15.23 1.23
C ASP A 200 -1.82 -15.69 2.37
N LEU A 201 -1.69 -14.91 3.43
CA LEU A 201 -0.83 -15.25 4.56
C LEU A 201 -1.38 -16.42 5.38
N VAL A 202 -2.71 -16.49 5.54
CA VAL A 202 -3.37 -17.61 6.23
C VAL A 202 -3.17 -18.92 5.47
N ARG A 203 -3.51 -18.96 4.17
CA ARG A 203 -3.42 -20.19 3.37
C ARG A 203 -1.99 -20.69 3.17
N CYS A 204 -1.01 -19.78 3.27
CA CYS A 204 0.42 -20.14 3.24
C CYS A 204 0.99 -20.46 4.62
N GLY A 205 0.20 -20.33 5.69
CA GLY A 205 0.62 -20.66 7.05
C GLY A 205 1.59 -19.69 7.70
N VAL A 206 1.75 -18.49 7.14
CA VAL A 206 2.79 -17.51 7.56
C VAL A 206 2.22 -16.24 8.19
N LEU A 207 0.91 -16.15 8.43
CA LEU A 207 0.25 -14.95 8.90
C LEU A 207 0.90 -14.36 10.16
N TYR A 208 1.07 -15.17 11.20
CA TYR A 208 1.61 -14.68 12.47
C TYR A 208 3.03 -14.13 12.30
N ASP A 209 3.91 -14.90 11.65
CA ASP A 209 5.32 -14.54 11.48
C ASP A 209 5.48 -13.27 10.65
N TRP A 210 4.69 -13.14 9.59
CA TRP A 210 4.73 -11.97 8.73
C TRP A 210 4.16 -10.72 9.40
N VAL A 211 3.06 -10.83 10.15
CA VAL A 211 2.54 -9.72 10.93
C VAL A 211 3.55 -9.25 11.96
N MET A 212 4.16 -10.19 12.71
CA MET A 212 5.17 -9.86 13.73
C MET A 212 6.46 -9.29 13.12
N LYS A 213 6.78 -9.64 11.87
CA LYS A 213 7.96 -9.14 11.16
C LYS A 213 7.74 -7.75 10.58
N PHE A 214 6.58 -7.49 9.97
CA PHE A 214 6.37 -6.32 9.12
C PHE A 214 5.39 -5.29 9.68
N ASN A 215 4.50 -5.66 10.60
CA ASN A 215 3.54 -4.74 11.19
C ASN A 215 4.02 -4.27 12.57
N LYS A 216 4.58 -3.06 12.62
CA LYS A 216 5.14 -2.48 13.84
C LYS A 216 4.10 -2.27 14.93
N GLU A 217 2.89 -1.84 14.55
CA GLU A 217 1.78 -1.56 15.45
C GLU A 217 1.25 -2.84 16.09
N ALA A 218 1.00 -3.88 15.29
CA ALA A 218 0.56 -5.17 15.80
C ALA A 218 1.61 -5.82 16.72
N LYS A 219 2.91 -5.67 16.36
CA LYS A 219 4.01 -6.13 17.21
C LYS A 219 4.06 -5.39 18.52
N ALA A 220 3.95 -4.05 18.51
CA ALA A 220 3.97 -3.23 19.71
C ALA A 220 2.77 -3.47 20.61
N ALA A 221 1.59 -3.67 20.03
CA ALA A 221 0.36 -4.00 20.77
C ALA A 221 0.39 -5.38 21.43
N GLY A 222 1.16 -6.34 20.88
CA GLY A 222 1.28 -7.69 21.41
C GLY A 222 -0.02 -8.52 21.38
N THR A 223 -1.02 -8.05 20.67
CA THR A 223 -2.36 -8.64 20.60
C THR A 223 -2.46 -9.79 19.61
N MET A 224 -1.60 -9.81 18.58
CA MET A 224 -1.59 -10.88 17.58
C MET A 224 -1.10 -12.20 18.19
N LYS A 225 -1.83 -13.28 17.94
CA LYS A 225 -1.52 -14.64 18.41
C LYS A 225 -1.56 -15.64 17.25
N PRO A 226 -0.87 -16.78 17.34
CA PRO A 226 -0.84 -17.79 16.27
C PRO A 226 -2.22 -18.33 15.88
N PHE A 227 -3.17 -18.38 16.82
CA PHE A 227 -4.52 -18.88 16.56
C PHE A 227 -5.38 -17.90 15.72
N HIS A 228 -4.99 -16.63 15.56
CA HIS A 228 -5.73 -15.66 14.75
C HIS A 228 -5.73 -15.98 13.24
N LYS A 229 -5.08 -17.07 12.83
CA LYS A 229 -5.28 -17.68 11.51
C LYS A 229 -6.73 -18.10 11.25
N LEU A 230 -7.47 -18.39 12.32
CA LEU A 230 -8.90 -18.63 12.30
C LEU A 230 -9.64 -17.42 12.87
N ARG A 231 -10.89 -17.25 12.49
CA ARG A 231 -11.78 -16.22 13.05
C ARG A 231 -12.62 -16.82 14.16
N PRO A 232 -13.04 -16.04 15.17
CA PRO A 232 -14.00 -16.54 16.15
C PRO A 232 -15.32 -16.90 15.47
N ILE A 233 -15.90 -18.02 15.88
CA ILE A 233 -17.25 -18.37 15.46
C ILE A 233 -18.22 -17.49 16.25
N PRO A 234 -19.18 -16.79 15.59
CA PRO A 234 -20.10 -15.91 16.29
C PRO A 234 -20.91 -16.66 17.35
N GLN A 235 -20.98 -16.11 18.57
CA GLN A 235 -21.68 -16.75 19.69
C GLN A 235 -23.12 -17.12 19.34
N ASN A 236 -23.84 -16.25 18.63
CA ASN A 236 -25.21 -16.50 18.21
C ASN A 236 -25.36 -17.69 17.25
N HIS A 237 -24.30 -18.12 16.58
CA HIS A 237 -24.28 -19.37 15.82
C HIS A 237 -24.23 -20.58 16.75
N ILE A 238 -23.29 -20.55 17.69
CA ILE A 238 -23.12 -21.64 18.69
C ILE A 238 -24.43 -21.86 19.49
N ASP A 239 -25.07 -20.79 19.94
CA ASP A 239 -26.32 -20.83 20.71
C ASP A 239 -27.51 -21.42 19.92
N ARG A 240 -27.44 -21.38 18.58
CA ARG A 240 -28.51 -21.91 17.71
C ARG A 240 -28.31 -23.35 17.28
N LEU A 241 -27.19 -23.98 17.64
CA LEU A 241 -26.96 -25.41 17.35
C LEU A 241 -27.96 -26.27 18.07
N LYS A 242 -28.31 -27.41 17.50
CA LYS A 242 -29.26 -28.38 18.07
C LYS A 242 -28.63 -29.76 18.02
N PRO A 243 -28.27 -30.35 19.20
CA PRO A 243 -28.37 -29.74 20.53
C PRO A 243 -27.47 -28.50 20.66
N ALA A 244 -27.74 -27.65 21.66
CA ALA A 244 -26.95 -26.47 21.92
C ALA A 244 -25.46 -26.85 22.05
N GLY A 245 -24.60 -26.17 21.31
CA GLY A 245 -23.16 -26.41 21.33
C GLY A 245 -22.54 -25.94 22.66
N LYS A 246 -21.45 -26.58 23.04
CA LYS A 246 -20.58 -26.05 24.07
C LYS A 246 -19.51 -25.19 23.46
N ILE A 247 -19.20 -24.06 24.10
CA ILE A 247 -18.24 -23.09 23.53
C ILE A 247 -16.87 -23.73 23.33
N GLU A 248 -16.45 -24.62 24.25
CA GLU A 248 -15.14 -25.28 24.19
C GLU A 248 -15.03 -26.31 23.06
N GLU A 249 -16.18 -26.82 22.57
CA GLU A 249 -16.23 -27.82 21.50
C GLU A 249 -16.46 -27.17 20.13
N GLU A 250 -17.18 -26.05 20.08
CA GLU A 250 -17.66 -25.44 18.86
C GLU A 250 -16.82 -24.23 18.45
N GLN A 251 -16.14 -23.58 19.39
CA GLN A 251 -15.33 -22.40 19.12
C GLN A 251 -13.92 -22.78 18.65
N ASN A 252 -13.34 -21.95 17.78
CA ASN A 252 -11.94 -22.10 17.41
C ASN A 252 -11.02 -21.89 18.62
N GLU A 253 -9.94 -22.67 18.67
CA GLU A 253 -8.93 -22.60 19.72
C GLU A 253 -8.46 -21.16 19.96
N GLY A 254 -8.36 -20.75 21.23
CA GLY A 254 -7.90 -19.43 21.65
C GLY A 254 -8.98 -18.36 21.79
N TYR A 255 -10.25 -18.69 21.47
CA TYR A 255 -11.38 -17.76 21.58
C TYR A 255 -12.39 -18.14 22.69
N TYR A 256 -12.04 -19.05 23.58
CA TYR A 256 -12.84 -19.46 24.72
C TYR A 256 -12.00 -19.45 26.00
#